data_bd12e8b1fa2a0712fece84be5fbd21a3
#
_entry.id   bd12e8b1fa2a0712fece84be5fbd21a3
#
_cell.length_a   1.000
_cell.length_b   1.000
_cell.length_c   1.000
_cell.angle_alpha   90.00
_cell.angle_beta   90.00
_cell.angle_gamma   90.00
#
_symmetry.space_group_name_H-M   'P 1'
#
loop_
_entity.id
_entity.type
_entity.pdbx_description
1 polymer ?
#
loop_
_entity_poly.entity_id
_entity_poly.type
_entity_poly.pdbx_seq_one_letter_code
_entity_poly.pdbx_strand_id
1 'polypeptide(L)'
;MKFKNNMINPNVIKTITDTLWGWIEHIKTLNYHTIVKNFIVAILIFIVYFFFVNMEALTAIPSITLSIIGGLLLLFIVIQYVSESKSQNKVMLKEQRLLESKEKLSDELDSAMEKAVYRLKCSRIMVHSLHNGTRSFGGIPFKRMSVIKETVNLDANVDYLAEAYQNQLLSLYKFPSLLNKSEYMCLTYEKLKEIDNRYACQMKMSGDNVFIAVPLRSAHGLQIGMVTFGWKDNDDMPISHSTLRNEILNVCSLAKSLLIVK
;
A
#
# COMPACT_ATOMS: atom_id res chain seq x y z
N MET A 1 71.70 12.74 4.16
CA MET A 1 70.40 12.31 4.73
C MET A 1 69.46 11.93 3.60
N LYS A 2 69.20 10.64 3.40
CA LYS A 2 68.28 10.15 2.36
C LYS A 2 66.83 10.15 2.99
N PHE A 3 65.95 11.03 2.50
CA PHE A 3 64.52 10.94 2.84
C PHE A 3 63.94 9.64 2.23
N LYS A 4 63.56 8.67 3.07
CA LYS A 4 62.77 7.54 2.67
C LYS A 4 61.37 8.07 2.33
N ASN A 5 61.02 8.07 1.04
CA ASN A 5 59.63 8.26 0.61
C ASN A 5 58.80 7.08 1.16
N ASN A 6 58.08 7.30 2.24
CA ASN A 6 57.07 6.39 2.69
C ASN A 6 55.90 6.49 1.69
N MET A 7 55.96 5.70 0.61
CA MET A 7 54.80 5.51 -0.26
C MET A 7 53.66 4.87 0.57
N ILE A 8 52.60 5.59 0.74
CA ILE A 8 51.37 5.07 1.38
C ILE A 8 50.91 3.90 0.53
N ASN A 9 50.66 2.75 1.19
CA ASN A 9 50.19 1.52 0.54
C ASN A 9 48.91 1.79 -0.27
N PRO A 10 48.87 1.53 -1.59
CA PRO A 10 47.74 1.82 -2.46
C PRO A 10 46.44 1.07 -1.99
N ASN A 11 46.59 -0.07 -1.32
CA ASN A 11 45.44 -0.78 -0.75
C ASN A 11 44.81 -0.03 0.43
N VAL A 12 45.56 0.71 1.23
CA VAL A 12 45.05 1.55 2.32
C VAL A 12 44.24 2.72 1.75
N ILE A 13 44.78 3.35 0.67
CA ILE A 13 44.05 4.45 0.00
C ILE A 13 42.76 3.95 -0.57
N LYS A 14 42.74 2.79 -1.22
CA LYS A 14 41.52 2.19 -1.78
C LYS A 14 40.49 1.89 -0.69
N THR A 15 40.88 1.27 0.42
CA THR A 15 40.00 0.97 1.54
C THR A 15 39.37 2.24 2.15
N ILE A 16 40.16 3.31 2.31
CA ILE A 16 39.69 4.60 2.79
C ILE A 16 38.66 5.20 1.82
N THR A 17 38.96 5.14 0.51
CA THR A 17 38.08 5.68 -0.53
C THR A 17 36.76 4.92 -0.60
N ASP A 18 36.77 3.59 -0.56
CA ASP A 18 35.60 2.75 -0.59
C ASP A 18 34.71 2.96 0.68
N THR A 19 35.36 3.13 1.83
CA THR A 19 34.67 3.44 3.08
C THR A 19 34.03 4.82 3.03
N LEU A 20 34.73 5.84 2.57
CA LEU A 20 34.20 7.20 2.40
C LEU A 20 33.05 7.25 1.40
N TRP A 21 33.14 6.49 0.29
CA TRP A 21 32.07 6.41 -0.70
C TRP A 21 30.81 5.77 -0.14
N GLY A 22 30.96 4.69 0.62
CA GLY A 22 29.85 4.05 1.36
C GLY A 22 29.18 5.01 2.34
N TRP A 23 29.95 5.83 3.06
CA TRP A 23 29.40 6.88 3.93
C TRP A 23 28.65 7.95 3.16
N ILE A 24 29.14 8.40 2.01
CA ILE A 24 28.49 9.40 1.15
C ILE A 24 27.15 8.86 0.60
N GLU A 25 27.11 7.60 0.17
CA GLU A 25 25.84 6.97 -0.27
C GLU A 25 24.85 6.83 0.89
N HIS A 26 25.32 6.45 2.06
CA HIS A 26 24.46 6.36 3.25
C HIS A 26 23.90 7.74 3.66
N ILE A 27 24.70 8.80 3.56
CA ILE A 27 24.25 10.18 3.81
C ILE A 27 23.19 10.64 2.79
N LYS A 28 23.29 10.24 1.52
CA LYS A 28 22.28 10.56 0.49
C LYS A 28 20.93 9.91 0.75
N THR A 29 20.90 8.76 1.44
CA THR A 29 19.65 8.06 1.81
C THR A 29 19.04 8.56 3.12
N LEU A 30 19.82 9.28 3.94
CA LEU A 30 19.34 9.87 5.19
C LEU A 30 18.50 11.11 4.92
N ASN A 31 17.34 11.18 5.54
CA ASN A 31 16.50 12.37 5.53
C ASN A 31 17.31 13.55 6.12
N TYR A 32 17.26 14.72 5.48
CA TYR A 32 18.00 15.93 5.89
C TYR A 32 17.90 16.21 7.41
N HIS A 33 16.73 15.98 8.02
CA HIS A 33 16.51 16.07 9.46
C HIS A 33 17.40 15.14 10.29
N THR A 34 17.62 13.91 9.83
CA THR A 34 18.47 12.93 10.52
C THR A 34 19.94 13.33 10.45
N ILE A 35 20.37 13.88 9.31
CA ILE A 35 21.73 14.37 9.12
C ILE A 35 22.02 15.53 10.08
N VAL A 36 21.12 16.52 10.13
CA VAL A 36 21.26 17.68 11.01
C VAL A 36 21.27 17.26 12.48
N LYS A 37 20.37 16.35 12.89
CA LYS A 37 20.32 15.81 14.25
C LYS A 37 21.62 15.13 14.65
N ASN A 38 22.15 14.26 13.81
CA ASN A 38 23.41 13.56 14.10
C ASN A 38 24.61 14.49 14.12
N PHE A 39 24.63 15.51 13.26
CA PHE A 39 25.67 16.53 13.25
C PHE A 39 25.69 17.36 14.55
N ILE A 40 24.52 17.72 15.08
CA ILE A 40 24.40 18.45 16.34
C ILE A 40 24.82 17.59 17.52
N VAL A 41 24.41 16.31 17.55
CA VAL A 41 24.88 15.37 18.58
C VAL A 41 26.38 15.22 18.54
N ALA A 42 26.99 15.14 17.36
CA ALA A 42 28.43 15.08 17.19
C ALA A 42 29.13 16.35 17.72
N ILE A 43 28.59 17.53 17.44
CA ILE A 43 29.10 18.81 17.96
C ILE A 43 29.00 18.84 19.50
N LEU A 44 27.86 18.42 20.07
CA LEU A 44 27.67 18.35 21.52
C LEU A 44 28.68 17.42 22.18
N ILE A 45 28.89 16.23 21.63
CA ILE A 45 29.89 15.26 22.10
C ILE A 45 31.30 15.87 22.01
N PHE A 46 31.61 16.57 20.91
CA PHE A 46 32.90 17.22 20.71
C PHE A 46 33.12 18.36 21.74
N ILE A 47 32.10 19.18 22.02
CA ILE A 47 32.16 20.23 23.02
C ILE A 47 32.39 19.63 24.42
N VAL A 48 31.61 18.60 24.79
CA VAL A 48 31.79 17.89 26.07
C VAL A 48 33.20 17.29 26.19
N TYR A 49 33.67 16.61 25.14
CA TYR A 49 35.02 16.05 25.07
C TYR A 49 36.10 17.14 25.22
N PHE A 50 35.98 18.25 24.50
CA PHE A 50 36.91 19.35 24.54
C PHE A 50 36.99 19.98 25.96
N PHE A 51 35.85 20.11 26.64
CA PHE A 51 35.83 20.59 28.03
C PHE A 51 36.45 19.61 29.01
N PHE A 52 36.21 18.30 28.84
CA PHE A 52 36.83 17.29 29.71
C PHE A 52 38.36 17.20 29.56
N VAL A 53 38.85 17.32 28.32
CA VAL A 53 40.29 17.21 28.04
C VAL A 53 41.04 18.48 28.40
N ASN A 54 40.41 19.66 28.35
CA ASN A 54 41.06 20.96 28.62
C ASN A 54 40.46 21.65 29.87
N MET A 55 40.36 20.91 30.98
CA MET A 55 39.82 21.46 32.26
C MET A 55 40.53 22.74 32.70
N GLU A 56 41.83 22.91 32.46
CA GLU A 56 42.59 24.13 32.78
C GLU A 56 42.16 25.33 31.90
N ALA A 57 41.68 25.09 30.67
CA ALA A 57 41.16 26.17 29.80
C ALA A 57 39.79 26.68 30.23
N LEU A 58 39.05 25.91 31.04
CA LEU A 58 37.70 26.28 31.54
C LEU A 58 37.72 27.49 32.44
N THR A 59 38.81 27.68 33.20
CA THR A 59 38.97 28.83 34.13
C THR A 59 39.20 30.15 33.39
N ALA A 60 39.59 30.10 32.12
CA ALA A 60 39.84 31.27 31.29
C ALA A 60 38.62 31.77 30.51
N ILE A 61 37.53 30.93 30.43
CA ILE A 61 36.30 31.29 29.68
C ILE A 61 35.33 31.98 30.66
N PRO A 62 34.92 33.24 30.37
CA PRO A 62 33.92 33.91 31.21
C PRO A 62 32.64 33.08 31.33
N SER A 63 32.12 32.92 32.56
CA SER A 63 30.90 32.15 32.83
C SER A 63 29.70 32.60 31.99
N ILE A 64 29.68 33.83 31.56
CA ILE A 64 28.68 34.45 30.69
C ILE A 64 28.65 33.78 29.29
N THR A 65 29.84 33.52 28.69
CA THR A 65 29.92 32.88 27.37
C THR A 65 29.40 31.43 27.39
N LEU A 66 29.68 30.72 28.50
CA LEU A 66 29.19 29.35 28.68
C LEU A 66 27.66 29.32 28.82
N SER A 67 27.09 30.27 29.56
CA SER A 67 25.64 30.43 29.72
C SER A 67 24.93 30.77 28.41
N ILE A 68 25.53 31.61 27.56
CA ILE A 68 24.97 31.96 26.25
C ILE A 68 24.97 30.75 25.35
N ILE A 69 26.06 29.98 25.26
CA ILE A 69 26.16 28.75 24.43
C ILE A 69 25.13 27.71 24.90
N GLY A 70 25.02 27.51 26.23
CA GLY A 70 24.02 26.59 26.80
C GLY A 70 22.59 27.00 26.46
N GLY A 71 22.28 28.28 26.56
CA GLY A 71 20.98 28.86 26.22
C GLY A 71 20.62 28.67 24.72
N LEU A 72 21.58 28.91 23.83
CA LEU A 72 21.38 28.70 22.39
C LEU A 72 21.16 27.23 22.03
N LEU A 73 21.87 26.31 22.71
CA LEU A 73 21.68 24.88 22.52
C LEU A 73 20.30 24.43 23.00
N LEU A 74 19.85 24.90 24.15
CA LEU A 74 18.51 24.61 24.65
C LEU A 74 17.43 25.15 23.70
N LEU A 75 17.55 26.36 23.22
CA LEU A 75 16.63 26.97 22.26
C LEU A 75 16.56 26.13 20.98
N PHE A 76 17.71 25.68 20.48
CA PHE A 76 17.78 24.85 19.30
C PHE A 76 17.06 23.49 19.50
N ILE A 77 17.28 22.82 20.64
CA ILE A 77 16.59 21.56 20.98
C ILE A 77 15.07 21.78 21.02
N VAL A 78 14.61 22.86 21.62
CA VAL A 78 13.17 23.19 21.67
C VAL A 78 12.60 23.44 20.28
N ILE A 79 13.29 24.18 19.43
CA ILE A 79 12.86 24.41 18.03
C ILE A 79 12.76 23.09 17.26
N GLN A 80 13.75 22.20 17.41
CA GLN A 80 13.74 20.88 16.77
C GLN A 80 12.55 20.04 17.25
N TYR A 81 12.32 19.98 18.55
CA TYR A 81 11.20 19.24 19.15
C TYR A 81 9.84 19.75 18.66
N VAL A 82 9.64 21.06 18.62
CA VAL A 82 8.39 21.66 18.11
C VAL A 82 8.20 21.42 16.63
N SER A 83 9.28 21.48 15.84
CA SER A 83 9.24 21.19 14.40
C SER A 83 8.87 19.73 14.11
N GLU A 84 9.47 18.79 14.84
CA GLU A 84 9.22 17.36 14.72
C GLU A 84 7.77 17.01 15.12
N SER A 85 7.29 17.57 16.23
CA SER A 85 5.90 17.43 16.69
C SER A 85 4.88 17.94 15.67
N LYS A 86 5.12 19.11 15.06
CA LYS A 86 4.25 19.65 14.00
C LYS A 86 4.25 18.78 12.74
N SER A 87 5.38 18.17 12.38
CA SER A 87 5.49 17.26 11.25
C SER A 87 4.69 15.98 11.48
N GLN A 88 4.83 15.37 12.65
CA GLN A 88 4.09 14.16 13.03
C GLN A 88 2.58 14.41 13.06
N ASN A 89 2.14 15.53 13.62
CA ASN A 89 0.72 15.90 13.65
C ASN A 89 0.14 16.07 12.22
N LYS A 90 0.91 16.64 11.29
CA LYS A 90 0.47 16.74 9.88
C LYS A 90 0.32 15.38 9.22
N VAL A 91 1.24 14.44 9.48
CA VAL A 91 1.16 13.07 8.96
C VAL A 91 -0.07 12.37 9.53
N MET A 92 -0.27 12.39 10.85
CA MET A 92 -1.45 11.81 11.51
C MET A 92 -2.77 12.37 10.96
N LEU A 93 -2.87 13.68 10.80
CA LEU A 93 -4.06 14.34 10.25
C LEU A 93 -4.34 13.91 8.80
N LYS A 94 -3.29 13.68 8.01
CA LYS A 94 -3.41 13.19 6.63
C LYS A 94 -3.89 11.75 6.61
N GLU A 95 -3.34 10.90 7.47
CA GLU A 95 -3.75 9.49 7.60
C GLU A 95 -5.21 9.37 8.07
N GLN A 96 -5.59 10.18 9.06
CA GLN A 96 -6.97 10.21 9.55
C GLN A 96 -7.96 10.60 8.44
N ARG A 97 -7.69 11.67 7.69
CA ARG A 97 -8.53 12.07 6.55
C ARG A 97 -8.61 11.00 5.47
N LEU A 98 -7.52 10.27 5.25
CA LEU A 98 -7.50 9.16 4.31
C LEU A 98 -8.39 8.01 4.77
N LEU A 99 -8.35 7.66 6.07
CA LEU A 99 -9.22 6.65 6.68
C LEU A 99 -10.69 7.05 6.59
N GLU A 100 -11.04 8.26 6.99
CA GLU A 100 -12.42 8.80 6.89
C GLU A 100 -12.94 8.76 5.45
N SER A 101 -12.08 9.10 4.48
CA SER A 101 -12.42 9.02 3.04
C SER A 101 -12.65 7.58 2.58
N LYS A 102 -11.88 6.62 3.08
CA LYS A 102 -12.05 5.19 2.78
C LYS A 102 -13.31 4.62 3.39
N GLU A 103 -13.62 4.96 4.63
CA GLU A 103 -14.84 4.54 5.31
C GLU A 103 -16.07 5.04 4.54
N LYS A 104 -16.09 6.32 4.20
CA LYS A 104 -17.19 6.90 3.41
C LYS A 104 -17.38 6.19 2.07
N LEU A 105 -16.29 5.95 1.31
CA LEU A 105 -16.36 5.20 0.05
C LEU A 105 -16.81 3.76 0.25
N SER A 106 -16.43 3.13 1.36
CA SER A 106 -16.86 1.80 1.73
C SER A 106 -18.38 1.75 1.96
N ASP A 107 -18.94 2.71 2.71
CA ASP A 107 -20.36 2.80 2.99
C ASP A 107 -21.19 3.10 1.73
N GLU A 108 -20.68 4.01 0.87
CA GLU A 108 -21.30 4.30 -0.42
C GLU A 108 -21.32 3.06 -1.33
N LEU A 109 -20.25 2.28 -1.34
CA LEU A 109 -20.17 1.04 -2.10
C LEU A 109 -21.14 -0.01 -1.56
N ASP A 110 -21.20 -0.20 -0.24
CA ASP A 110 -22.14 -1.15 0.39
C ASP A 110 -23.59 -0.80 0.03
N SER A 111 -23.98 0.48 0.17
CA SER A 111 -25.31 0.95 -0.23
C SER A 111 -25.60 0.76 -1.73
N ALA A 112 -24.59 0.95 -2.59
CA ALA A 112 -24.73 0.74 -4.02
C ALA A 112 -24.89 -0.75 -4.36
N MET A 113 -24.12 -1.63 -3.71
CA MET A 113 -24.18 -3.08 -3.90
C MET A 113 -25.55 -3.62 -3.41
N GLU A 114 -26.03 -3.21 -2.25
CA GLU A 114 -27.36 -3.57 -1.74
C GLU A 114 -28.47 -3.20 -2.72
N LYS A 115 -28.48 -1.95 -3.23
CA LYS A 115 -29.46 -1.51 -4.23
C LYS A 115 -29.35 -2.31 -5.52
N ALA A 116 -28.12 -2.56 -5.98
CA ALA A 116 -27.87 -3.29 -7.21
C ALA A 116 -28.33 -4.76 -7.12
N VAL A 117 -28.08 -5.44 -6.00
CA VAL A 117 -28.52 -6.83 -5.77
C VAL A 117 -30.00 -6.98 -6.00
N TYR A 118 -30.84 -6.10 -5.41
CA TYR A 118 -32.30 -6.17 -5.55
C TYR A 118 -32.79 -5.71 -6.93
N ARG A 119 -32.21 -4.63 -7.48
CA ARG A 119 -32.62 -4.13 -8.81
C ARG A 119 -32.26 -5.07 -9.96
N LEU A 120 -31.12 -5.71 -9.85
CA LEU A 120 -30.65 -6.68 -10.85
C LEU A 120 -31.16 -8.09 -10.57
N LYS A 121 -31.82 -8.33 -9.44
CA LYS A 121 -32.25 -9.65 -8.97
C LYS A 121 -31.08 -10.66 -8.98
N CYS A 122 -29.87 -10.19 -8.78
CA CYS A 122 -28.73 -11.09 -8.68
C CYS A 122 -28.67 -11.74 -7.29
N SER A 123 -28.10 -12.93 -7.20
CA SER A 123 -27.94 -13.68 -5.96
C SER A 123 -26.88 -13.04 -5.07
N ARG A 124 -25.81 -12.52 -5.71
CA ARG A 124 -24.70 -11.85 -5.03
C ARG A 124 -23.90 -10.90 -5.91
N ILE A 125 -23.21 -9.97 -5.24
CA ILE A 125 -22.19 -9.13 -5.84
C ILE A 125 -20.93 -9.28 -4.99
N MET A 126 -19.78 -9.54 -5.62
CA MET A 126 -18.48 -9.61 -4.94
C MET A 126 -17.48 -8.62 -5.57
N VAL A 127 -16.75 -7.91 -4.73
CA VAL A 127 -15.63 -7.07 -5.13
C VAL A 127 -14.33 -7.76 -4.74
N HIS A 128 -13.53 -8.08 -5.74
CA HIS A 128 -12.24 -8.73 -5.57
C HIS A 128 -11.12 -7.72 -5.72
N SER A 129 -10.17 -7.73 -4.80
CA SER A 129 -8.93 -6.98 -4.87
C SER A 129 -7.79 -7.87 -5.31
N LEU A 130 -6.98 -7.38 -6.26
CA LEU A 130 -5.71 -8.02 -6.61
C LEU A 130 -4.59 -7.37 -5.80
N HIS A 131 -3.83 -8.18 -5.08
CA HIS A 131 -2.75 -7.68 -4.24
C HIS A 131 -1.50 -8.57 -4.35
N ASN A 132 -0.37 -7.99 -3.99
CA ASN A 132 0.87 -8.74 -3.86
C ASN A 132 0.85 -9.44 -2.50
N GLY A 133 0.81 -10.79 -2.54
CA GLY A 133 0.98 -11.61 -1.34
C GLY A 133 2.44 -11.67 -0.88
N THR A 134 2.79 -12.76 -0.19
CA THR A 134 4.17 -13.08 0.18
C THR A 134 5.06 -13.23 -1.05
N ARG A 135 6.36 -12.95 -0.89
CA ARG A 135 7.36 -13.15 -1.94
C ARG A 135 7.90 -14.57 -1.88
N SER A 136 8.25 -15.15 -3.04
CA SER A 136 9.03 -16.39 -3.11
C SER A 136 10.46 -16.17 -2.61
N PHE A 137 11.23 -17.27 -2.39
CA PHE A 137 12.66 -17.20 -2.08
C PHE A 137 13.46 -16.39 -3.12
N GLY A 138 13.01 -16.34 -4.38
CA GLY A 138 13.61 -15.52 -5.44
C GLY A 138 13.15 -14.06 -5.45
N GLY A 139 12.39 -13.60 -4.46
CA GLY A 139 11.90 -12.22 -4.38
C GLY A 139 10.73 -11.90 -5.32
N ILE A 140 10.23 -12.88 -6.08
CA ILE A 140 9.11 -12.70 -7.02
C ILE A 140 7.80 -12.61 -6.25
N PRO A 141 7.01 -11.55 -6.42
CA PRO A 141 5.74 -11.40 -5.72
C PRO A 141 4.71 -12.40 -6.27
N PHE A 142 4.07 -13.15 -5.38
CA PHE A 142 2.88 -13.92 -5.73
C PHE A 142 1.69 -12.99 -5.83
N LYS A 143 1.11 -12.89 -7.02
CA LYS A 143 -0.17 -12.19 -7.20
C LYS A 143 -1.29 -13.01 -6.57
N ARG A 144 -2.05 -12.35 -5.71
CA ARG A 144 -3.18 -12.95 -4.99
C ARG A 144 -4.46 -12.15 -5.24
N MET A 145 -5.57 -12.80 -5.00
CA MET A 145 -6.90 -12.24 -5.06
C MET A 145 -7.61 -12.50 -3.74
N SER A 146 -8.32 -11.49 -3.23
CA SER A 146 -9.20 -11.61 -2.07
C SER A 146 -10.50 -10.89 -2.32
N VAL A 147 -11.61 -11.45 -1.84
CA VAL A 147 -12.89 -10.73 -1.77
C VAL A 147 -12.81 -9.74 -0.63
N ILE A 148 -13.01 -8.46 -0.93
CA ILE A 148 -12.98 -7.37 0.06
C ILE A 148 -14.37 -6.90 0.47
N LYS A 149 -15.37 -7.13 -0.40
CA LYS A 149 -16.78 -6.83 -0.15
C LYS A 149 -17.65 -7.89 -0.81
N GLU A 150 -18.71 -8.29 -0.13
CA GLU A 150 -19.72 -9.19 -0.65
C GLU A 150 -21.10 -8.70 -0.15
N THR A 151 -22.07 -8.69 -1.06
CA THR A 151 -23.47 -8.47 -0.75
C THR A 151 -24.28 -9.59 -1.36
N VAL A 152 -25.15 -10.22 -0.59
CA VAL A 152 -26.03 -11.29 -1.03
C VAL A 152 -27.48 -10.84 -1.02
N ASN A 153 -28.26 -11.37 -1.95
CA ASN A 153 -29.70 -11.23 -1.93
C ASN A 153 -30.27 -12.22 -0.92
N LEU A 154 -30.86 -11.73 0.16
CA LEU A 154 -31.43 -12.57 1.21
C LEU A 154 -32.58 -13.46 0.69
N ASP A 155 -33.31 -12.99 -0.31
CA ASP A 155 -34.40 -13.77 -0.94
C ASP A 155 -33.85 -14.93 -1.79
N ALA A 156 -32.58 -14.87 -2.22
CA ALA A 156 -31.96 -15.91 -3.01
C ALA A 156 -31.50 -17.14 -2.20
N ASN A 157 -31.55 -17.06 -0.86
CA ASN A 157 -31.10 -18.13 0.05
C ASN A 157 -29.71 -18.64 -0.32
N VAL A 158 -28.72 -17.77 -0.29
CA VAL A 158 -27.29 -18.04 -0.53
C VAL A 158 -26.46 -17.60 0.65
N ASP A 159 -25.39 -18.35 0.92
CA ASP A 159 -24.48 -18.06 2.02
C ASP A 159 -23.41 -17.02 1.63
N TYR A 160 -22.89 -16.28 2.61
CA TYR A 160 -21.72 -15.43 2.43
C TYR A 160 -20.46 -16.28 2.23
N LEU A 161 -19.64 -15.91 1.27
CA LEU A 161 -18.43 -16.66 0.88
C LEU A 161 -17.15 -15.83 0.92
N ALA A 162 -17.21 -14.56 1.29
CA ALA A 162 -16.05 -13.68 1.31
C ALA A 162 -14.87 -14.27 2.06
N GLU A 163 -15.09 -14.94 3.19
CA GLU A 163 -14.04 -15.56 3.99
C GLU A 163 -13.34 -16.71 3.25
N ALA A 164 -14.10 -17.50 2.48
CA ALA A 164 -13.57 -18.62 1.70
C ALA A 164 -12.69 -18.18 0.51
N TYR A 165 -12.85 -16.92 0.06
CA TYR A 165 -12.15 -16.37 -1.09
C TYR A 165 -11.01 -15.42 -0.72
N GLN A 166 -10.33 -15.68 0.39
CA GLN A 166 -9.17 -14.88 0.83
C GLN A 166 -7.85 -15.45 0.31
N ASN A 167 -6.93 -14.57 -0.05
CA ASN A 167 -5.52 -14.89 -0.38
C ASN A 167 -5.32 -15.93 -1.49
N GLN A 168 -6.23 -16.05 -2.43
CA GLN A 168 -6.16 -17.02 -3.50
C GLN A 168 -5.05 -16.70 -4.49
N LEU A 169 -4.24 -17.71 -4.88
CA LEU A 169 -3.16 -17.53 -5.86
C LEU A 169 -3.74 -17.37 -7.26
N LEU A 170 -3.52 -16.22 -7.90
CA LEU A 170 -3.97 -15.96 -9.27
C LEU A 170 -3.39 -16.93 -10.31
N SER A 171 -2.18 -17.43 -10.08
CA SER A 171 -1.53 -18.39 -10.98
C SER A 171 -2.28 -19.73 -11.09
N LEU A 172 -3.21 -20.02 -10.18
CA LEU A 172 -4.04 -21.22 -10.23
C LEU A 172 -5.22 -21.09 -11.18
N TYR A 173 -5.56 -19.86 -11.61
CA TYR A 173 -6.75 -19.55 -12.39
C TYR A 173 -6.38 -18.92 -13.74
N LYS A 174 -7.05 -19.40 -14.80
CA LYS A 174 -6.94 -18.82 -16.15
C LYS A 174 -7.89 -17.65 -16.36
N PHE A 175 -9.06 -17.71 -15.71
CA PHE A 175 -10.15 -16.76 -15.90
C PHE A 175 -9.75 -15.30 -15.63
N PRO A 176 -9.09 -14.92 -14.51
CA PRO A 176 -8.72 -13.54 -14.26
C PRO A 176 -7.78 -12.96 -15.32
N SER A 177 -6.92 -13.79 -15.89
CA SER A 177 -6.01 -13.38 -16.97
C SER A 177 -6.73 -13.11 -18.28
N LEU A 178 -7.77 -13.91 -18.60
CA LEU A 178 -8.62 -13.70 -19.76
C LEU A 178 -9.50 -12.47 -19.58
N LEU A 179 -10.09 -12.29 -18.41
CA LEU A 179 -10.90 -11.13 -18.06
C LEU A 179 -10.13 -9.82 -18.24
N ASN A 180 -8.82 -9.82 -17.92
CA ASN A 180 -7.98 -8.63 -18.11
C ASN A 180 -7.90 -8.14 -19.55
N LYS A 181 -8.19 -8.99 -20.54
CA LYS A 181 -8.19 -8.66 -21.97
C LYS A 181 -9.55 -8.20 -22.49
N SER A 182 -10.59 -8.27 -21.65
CA SER A 182 -11.98 -7.98 -22.01
C SER A 182 -12.51 -6.79 -21.23
N GLU A 183 -13.52 -6.09 -21.73
CA GLU A 183 -14.22 -5.05 -20.97
C GLU A 183 -15.08 -5.66 -19.86
N TYR A 184 -15.74 -6.77 -20.18
CA TYR A 184 -16.48 -7.63 -19.25
C TYR A 184 -16.59 -9.02 -19.83
N MET A 185 -16.96 -9.98 -19.01
CA MET A 185 -17.31 -11.35 -19.46
C MET A 185 -18.61 -11.77 -18.82
N CYS A 186 -19.53 -12.27 -19.65
CA CYS A 186 -20.77 -12.90 -19.21
C CYS A 186 -20.65 -14.40 -19.50
N LEU A 187 -20.69 -15.23 -18.46
CA LEU A 187 -20.41 -16.65 -18.57
C LEU A 187 -21.44 -17.47 -17.77
N THR A 188 -21.85 -18.56 -18.37
CA THR A 188 -22.53 -19.63 -17.63
C THR A 188 -21.51 -20.54 -16.97
N TYR A 189 -21.94 -21.31 -15.97
CA TYR A 189 -21.12 -22.31 -15.31
C TYR A 189 -20.43 -23.25 -16.31
N GLU A 190 -21.16 -23.77 -17.32
CA GLU A 190 -20.61 -24.70 -18.29
C GLU A 190 -19.51 -24.05 -19.15
N LYS A 191 -19.73 -22.84 -19.65
CA LYS A 191 -18.70 -22.11 -20.40
C LYS A 191 -17.46 -21.79 -19.53
N LEU A 192 -17.67 -21.44 -18.28
CA LEU A 192 -16.56 -21.19 -17.37
C LEU A 192 -15.75 -22.45 -17.09
N LYS A 193 -16.43 -23.61 -16.95
CA LYS A 193 -15.79 -24.91 -16.75
C LYS A 193 -14.86 -25.31 -17.91
N GLU A 194 -15.23 -24.99 -19.14
CA GLU A 194 -14.39 -25.20 -20.33
C GLU A 194 -13.12 -24.32 -20.27
N ILE A 195 -13.25 -23.08 -19.80
CA ILE A 195 -12.14 -22.09 -19.72
C ILE A 195 -11.23 -22.36 -18.53
N ASP A 196 -11.85 -22.52 -17.37
CA ASP A 196 -11.19 -22.62 -16.07
C ASP A 196 -12.03 -23.45 -15.09
N ASN A 197 -11.81 -24.76 -15.08
CA ASN A 197 -12.55 -25.67 -14.22
C ASN A 197 -12.38 -25.36 -12.72
N ARG A 198 -11.22 -24.83 -12.30
CA ARG A 198 -11.00 -24.46 -10.88
C ARG A 198 -11.87 -23.27 -10.47
N TYR A 199 -11.92 -22.24 -11.31
CA TYR A 199 -12.77 -21.08 -11.03
C TYR A 199 -14.26 -21.46 -11.13
N ALA A 200 -14.62 -22.34 -12.05
CA ALA A 200 -15.98 -22.88 -12.14
C ALA A 200 -16.40 -23.65 -10.88
N CYS A 201 -15.51 -24.41 -10.24
CA CYS A 201 -15.81 -25.07 -8.97
C CYS A 201 -16.15 -24.05 -7.88
N GLN A 202 -15.49 -22.89 -7.83
CA GLN A 202 -15.83 -21.81 -6.90
C GLN A 202 -17.22 -21.24 -7.19
N MET A 203 -17.53 -20.98 -8.45
CA MET A 203 -18.86 -20.53 -8.86
C MET A 203 -19.96 -21.55 -8.49
N LYS A 204 -19.68 -22.84 -8.64
CA LYS A 204 -20.63 -23.88 -8.18
C LYS A 204 -20.86 -23.86 -6.67
N MET A 205 -19.81 -23.59 -5.89
CA MET A 205 -19.94 -23.43 -4.43
C MET A 205 -20.78 -22.20 -4.06
N SER A 206 -20.77 -21.15 -4.88
CA SER A 206 -21.61 -19.98 -4.68
C SER A 206 -23.08 -20.20 -5.02
N GLY A 207 -23.39 -21.29 -5.70
CA GLY A 207 -24.75 -21.58 -6.18
C GLY A 207 -25.18 -20.77 -7.40
N ASP A 208 -24.24 -20.04 -8.02
CA ASP A 208 -24.52 -19.23 -9.19
C ASP A 208 -24.30 -20.06 -10.47
N ASN A 209 -25.26 -19.99 -11.42
CA ASN A 209 -25.16 -20.64 -12.72
C ASN A 209 -24.73 -19.70 -13.85
N VAL A 210 -24.94 -18.38 -13.64
CA VAL A 210 -24.55 -17.33 -14.56
C VAL A 210 -23.86 -16.22 -13.77
N PHE A 211 -22.84 -15.63 -14.33
CA PHE A 211 -22.23 -14.44 -13.75
C PHE A 211 -21.70 -13.48 -14.80
N ILE A 212 -21.68 -12.20 -14.42
CA ILE A 212 -20.96 -11.15 -15.14
C ILE A 212 -19.76 -10.76 -14.31
N ALA A 213 -18.58 -10.73 -14.93
CA ALA A 213 -17.37 -10.22 -14.32
C ALA A 213 -16.87 -8.99 -15.06
N VAL A 214 -16.51 -7.96 -14.33
CA VAL A 214 -15.97 -6.69 -14.84
C VAL A 214 -14.60 -6.44 -14.23
N PRO A 215 -13.54 -6.29 -15.02
CA PRO A 215 -12.21 -5.99 -14.50
C PRO A 215 -12.13 -4.53 -14.06
N LEU A 216 -11.60 -4.31 -12.87
CA LEU A 216 -11.28 -2.97 -12.38
C LEU A 216 -9.84 -2.61 -12.76
N ARG A 217 -9.66 -1.53 -13.50
CA ARG A 217 -8.34 -1.10 -13.98
C ARG A 217 -7.93 0.24 -13.40
N SER A 218 -6.65 0.37 -13.06
CA SER A 218 -6.04 1.65 -12.69
C SER A 218 -6.03 2.63 -13.87
N ALA A 219 -5.61 3.87 -13.63
CA ALA A 219 -5.41 4.87 -14.69
C ALA A 219 -4.36 4.42 -15.74
N HIS A 220 -3.44 3.53 -15.37
CA HIS A 220 -2.42 2.99 -16.26
C HIS A 220 -2.83 1.67 -16.95
N GLY A 221 -4.11 1.30 -16.90
CA GLY A 221 -4.64 0.08 -17.52
C GLY A 221 -4.33 -1.23 -16.78
N LEU A 222 -3.63 -1.18 -15.64
CA LEU A 222 -3.34 -2.37 -14.84
C LEU A 222 -4.60 -2.84 -14.12
N GLN A 223 -4.91 -4.12 -14.19
CA GLN A 223 -5.99 -4.72 -13.42
C GLN A 223 -5.63 -4.71 -11.93
N ILE A 224 -6.45 -4.03 -11.12
CA ILE A 224 -6.32 -3.89 -9.67
C ILE A 224 -7.33 -4.72 -8.91
N GLY A 225 -8.38 -5.19 -9.60
CA GLY A 225 -9.46 -5.98 -9.03
C GLY A 225 -10.45 -6.43 -10.09
N MET A 226 -11.58 -6.95 -9.64
CA MET A 226 -12.75 -7.22 -10.46
C MET A 226 -14.01 -7.18 -9.60
N VAL A 227 -15.15 -6.94 -10.23
CA VAL A 227 -16.48 -7.11 -9.63
C VAL A 227 -17.19 -8.24 -10.33
N THR A 228 -17.82 -9.13 -9.57
CA THR A 228 -18.65 -10.22 -10.08
C THR A 228 -20.10 -10.07 -9.62
N PHE A 229 -21.02 -10.28 -10.53
CA PHE A 229 -22.46 -10.30 -10.31
C PHE A 229 -22.96 -11.69 -10.66
N GLY A 230 -23.54 -12.41 -9.71
CA GLY A 230 -24.00 -13.80 -9.87
C GLY A 230 -25.50 -13.92 -9.91
N TRP A 231 -26.01 -14.88 -10.70
CA TRP A 231 -27.43 -15.28 -10.73
C TRP A 231 -27.53 -16.81 -10.63
N LYS A 232 -28.54 -17.27 -9.91
CA LYS A 232 -28.83 -18.71 -9.81
C LYS A 232 -29.29 -19.29 -11.14
N ASP A 233 -30.17 -18.57 -11.81
CA ASP A 233 -30.78 -19.01 -13.07
C ASP A 233 -30.59 -17.96 -14.17
N ASN A 234 -30.55 -18.42 -15.42
CA ASN A 234 -30.44 -17.54 -16.59
C ASN A 234 -31.63 -16.57 -16.73
N ASP A 235 -32.80 -17.01 -16.28
CA ASP A 235 -34.07 -16.26 -16.41
C ASP A 235 -34.16 -15.10 -15.42
N ASP A 236 -33.34 -15.11 -14.37
CA ASP A 236 -33.27 -14.03 -13.39
C ASP A 236 -32.46 -12.83 -13.89
N MET A 237 -31.69 -12.99 -14.96
CA MET A 237 -30.85 -11.93 -15.50
C MET A 237 -31.74 -10.85 -16.14
N PRO A 238 -31.56 -9.54 -15.77
CA PRO A 238 -32.43 -8.49 -16.27
C PRO A 238 -32.30 -8.33 -17.78
N ILE A 239 -33.43 -8.33 -18.46
CA ILE A 239 -33.56 -8.21 -19.93
C ILE A 239 -33.19 -6.77 -20.37
N SER A 240 -33.35 -5.78 -19.49
CA SER A 240 -33.06 -4.38 -19.82
C SER A 240 -31.57 -4.08 -19.72
N HIS A 241 -30.90 -4.01 -20.88
CA HIS A 241 -29.47 -3.68 -20.97
C HIS A 241 -29.10 -2.32 -20.35
N SER A 242 -30.00 -1.34 -20.33
CA SER A 242 -29.72 0.01 -19.79
C SER A 242 -29.65 0.00 -18.26
N THR A 243 -30.60 -0.64 -17.59
CA THR A 243 -30.60 -0.76 -16.12
C THR A 243 -29.39 -1.59 -15.65
N LEU A 244 -29.18 -2.74 -16.28
CA LEU A 244 -28.04 -3.60 -16.00
C LEU A 244 -26.72 -2.81 -16.11
N ARG A 245 -26.52 -2.09 -17.20
CA ARG A 245 -25.31 -1.32 -17.45
C ARG A 245 -25.09 -0.22 -16.41
N ASN A 246 -26.13 0.53 -16.06
CA ASN A 246 -25.99 1.64 -15.11
C ASN A 246 -25.64 1.17 -13.71
N GLU A 247 -26.30 0.12 -13.21
CA GLU A 247 -26.00 -0.44 -11.87
C GLU A 247 -24.59 -1.04 -11.83
N ILE A 248 -24.21 -1.79 -12.86
CA ILE A 248 -22.84 -2.35 -12.96
C ILE A 248 -21.79 -1.24 -12.96
N LEU A 249 -21.98 -0.18 -13.78
CA LEU A 249 -21.04 0.92 -13.86
C LEU A 249 -20.93 1.68 -12.54
N ASN A 250 -22.03 1.89 -11.83
CA ASN A 250 -22.04 2.55 -10.53
C ASN A 250 -21.21 1.76 -9.50
N VAL A 251 -21.52 0.47 -9.31
CA VAL A 251 -20.79 -0.40 -8.39
C VAL A 251 -19.31 -0.48 -8.75
N CYS A 252 -18.98 -0.68 -10.05
CA CYS A 252 -17.60 -0.76 -10.51
C CYS A 252 -16.82 0.55 -10.30
N SER A 253 -17.46 1.71 -10.47
CA SER A 253 -16.84 3.02 -10.24
C SER A 253 -16.47 3.22 -8.77
N LEU A 254 -17.39 2.91 -7.85
CA LEU A 254 -17.15 3.01 -6.40
C LEU A 254 -16.11 2.00 -5.93
N ALA A 255 -16.19 0.74 -6.38
CA ALA A 255 -15.22 -0.30 -6.08
C ALA A 255 -13.82 0.06 -6.56
N LYS A 256 -13.72 0.62 -7.78
CA LYS A 256 -12.45 1.12 -8.33
C LYS A 256 -11.89 2.26 -7.48
N SER A 257 -12.71 3.22 -7.08
CA SER A 257 -12.31 4.34 -6.23
C SER A 257 -11.77 3.85 -4.89
N LEU A 258 -12.46 2.90 -4.24
CA LEU A 258 -12.03 2.31 -2.97
C LEU A 258 -10.66 1.61 -3.10
N LEU A 259 -10.39 0.90 -4.20
CA LEU A 259 -9.13 0.20 -4.44
C LEU A 259 -7.96 1.13 -4.77
N ILE A 260 -8.22 2.34 -5.29
CA ILE A 260 -7.17 3.30 -5.69
C ILE A 260 -6.76 4.21 -4.53
N VAL A 261 -7.65 4.51 -3.60
CA VAL A 261 -7.35 5.36 -2.42
C VAL A 261 -6.31 4.66 -1.53
N LYS A 262 -5.06 5.15 -1.61
CA LYS A 262 -3.91 4.64 -0.86
C LYS A 262 -3.51 5.62 0.23
#